data_8e02a22190f1971accf04d488aac3ccb
#
_entry.id   8e02a22190f1971accf04d488aac3ccb
#
_cell.length_a   1.000
_cell.length_b   1.000
_cell.length_c   1.000
_cell.angle_alpha   90.00
_cell.angle_beta   90.00
_cell.angle_gamma   90.00
#
_symmetry.space_group_name_H-M   'P 1'
#
loop_
_entity.id
_entity.type
_entity.pdbx_description
1 polymer ?
#
loop_
_entity_poly.entity_id
_entity_poly.type
_entity_poly.pdbx_seq_one_letter_code
_entity_poly.pdbx_strand_id
1 'polypeptide(L)'
;MVWLNWPNRITISRIVLVVPFVICLLNLNEPWIGWRYVAIALFLAMGLSDALDGFLARRLQESTPLGRFLDPVGDKLLITSSVILLSIDATAVPGFCLPSWVPVIAIGKDVLTVIGFLLVYAATGQFVLQPRILGKACTLIQLLMIGYGLAAPDMTPWLHRPWPILWWLASAAAVAALVDYVRLGTRFAAEHNAR
;
A
#
# COMPACT_ATOMS: atom_id res chain seq x y z
N MET A 1 23.46 -11.41 -17.95
CA MET A 1 23.36 -10.75 -16.64
C MET A 1 22.29 -9.64 -16.72
N VAL A 2 21.01 -10.00 -16.47
CA VAL A 2 19.85 -9.10 -16.72
C VAL A 2 19.18 -8.68 -15.39
N TRP A 3 19.90 -8.76 -14.28
CA TRP A 3 19.33 -8.58 -12.94
C TRP A 3 19.23 -7.12 -12.48
N LEU A 4 19.84 -6.15 -13.19
CA LEU A 4 19.94 -4.75 -12.79
C LEU A 4 19.46 -3.75 -13.85
N ASN A 5 18.33 -3.98 -14.48
CA ASN A 5 17.70 -2.96 -15.32
C ASN A 5 17.23 -1.77 -14.47
N TRP A 6 17.19 -0.58 -15.07
CA TRP A 6 16.80 0.66 -14.41
C TRP A 6 15.51 0.53 -13.55
N PRO A 7 14.41 -0.11 -14.04
CA PRO A 7 13.21 -0.32 -13.24
C PRO A 7 13.46 -1.12 -11.97
N ASN A 8 14.23 -2.23 -12.02
CA ASN A 8 14.55 -3.03 -10.85
C ASN A 8 15.34 -2.26 -9.79
N ARG A 9 16.26 -1.39 -10.22
CA ARG A 9 17.04 -0.55 -9.28
C ARG A 9 16.14 0.38 -8.50
N ILE A 10 15.14 0.97 -9.16
CA ILE A 10 14.23 1.92 -8.53
C ILE A 10 13.31 1.18 -7.55
N THR A 11 12.75 0.01 -7.91
CA THR A 11 11.97 -0.81 -7.00
C THR A 11 12.76 -1.25 -5.77
N ILE A 12 14.02 -1.71 -5.96
CA ILE A 12 14.90 -2.09 -4.85
C ILE A 12 15.21 -0.89 -3.96
N SER A 13 15.51 0.28 -4.55
CA SER A 13 15.77 1.50 -3.78
C SER A 13 14.56 1.90 -2.94
N ARG A 14 13.33 1.72 -3.45
CA ARG A 14 12.09 1.97 -2.71
C ARG A 14 11.97 1.06 -1.49
N ILE A 15 12.22 -0.24 -1.65
CA ILE A 15 12.19 -1.20 -0.53
C ILE A 15 13.24 -0.82 0.53
N VAL A 16 14.43 -0.40 0.12
CA VAL A 16 15.48 0.07 1.03
C VAL A 16 15.04 1.37 1.73
N LEU A 17 14.36 2.27 1.04
CA LEU A 17 13.85 3.53 1.62
C LEU A 17 12.72 3.32 2.63
N VAL A 18 12.03 2.17 2.62
CA VAL A 18 11.04 1.84 3.67
C VAL A 18 11.70 1.79 5.04
N VAL A 19 12.95 1.32 5.15
CA VAL A 19 13.65 1.21 6.45
C VAL A 19 13.85 2.57 7.11
N PRO A 20 14.51 3.57 6.50
CA PRO A 20 14.63 4.90 7.10
C PRO A 20 13.28 5.59 7.29
N PHE A 21 12.29 5.34 6.43
CA PHE A 21 10.94 5.83 6.61
C PHE A 21 10.29 5.29 7.90
N VAL A 22 10.38 3.98 8.13
CA VAL A 22 9.88 3.34 9.37
C VAL A 22 10.60 3.89 10.60
N ILE A 23 11.92 4.11 10.52
CA ILE A 23 12.69 4.74 11.61
C ILE A 23 12.14 6.13 11.90
N CYS A 24 11.83 6.94 10.88
CA CYS A 24 11.22 8.25 11.09
C CYS A 24 9.84 8.15 11.74
N LEU A 25 8.99 7.19 11.33
CA LEU A 25 7.68 6.98 11.94
C LEU A 25 7.78 6.57 13.42
N LEU A 26 8.76 5.74 13.78
CA LEU A 26 8.99 5.32 15.17
C LEU A 26 9.38 6.50 16.08
N ASN A 27 9.92 7.58 15.51
CA ASN A 27 10.42 8.74 16.24
C ASN A 27 9.53 9.98 16.06
N LEU A 28 8.27 9.85 15.59
CA LEU A 28 7.39 11.02 15.35
C LEU A 28 7.06 11.80 16.62
N ASN A 29 7.06 11.16 17.79
CA ASN A 29 6.79 11.78 19.08
C ASN A 29 8.06 12.28 19.82
N GLU A 30 9.24 12.10 19.24
CA GLU A 30 10.46 12.66 19.75
C GLU A 30 10.48 14.19 19.59
N PRO A 31 11.19 14.93 20.48
CA PRO A 31 11.18 16.41 20.49
C PRO A 31 11.63 17.05 19.17
N TRP A 32 12.39 16.33 18.35
CA TRP A 32 12.87 16.86 17.08
C TRP A 32 11.80 16.71 15.99
N ILE A 33 11.14 17.80 15.68
CA ILE A 33 10.08 17.84 14.65
C ILE A 33 10.56 17.41 13.24
N GLY A 34 11.86 17.40 13.01
CA GLY A 34 12.44 16.98 11.72
C GLY A 34 12.11 15.56 11.32
N TRP A 35 11.87 14.64 12.26
CA TRP A 35 11.49 13.26 11.95
C TRP A 35 10.26 13.17 11.06
N ARG A 36 9.25 13.99 11.33
CA ARG A 36 8.02 14.04 10.54
C ARG A 36 8.27 14.58 9.14
N TYR A 37 9.04 15.65 8.97
CA TYR A 37 9.35 16.20 7.66
C TYR A 37 10.22 15.26 6.82
N VAL A 38 11.16 14.56 7.44
CA VAL A 38 11.94 13.51 6.77
C VAL A 38 11.03 12.36 6.34
N ALA A 39 10.08 11.92 7.18
CA ALA A 39 9.09 10.91 6.83
C ALA A 39 8.24 11.35 5.62
N ILE A 40 7.75 12.60 5.61
CA ILE A 40 6.99 13.16 4.48
C ILE A 40 7.85 13.16 3.19
N ALA A 41 9.10 13.62 3.28
CA ALA A 41 10.01 13.65 2.13
C ALA A 41 10.27 12.25 1.57
N LEU A 42 10.53 11.27 2.43
CA LEU A 42 10.73 9.87 2.03
C LEU A 42 9.45 9.27 1.42
N PHE A 43 8.29 9.54 2.04
CA PHE A 43 7.00 9.09 1.53
C PHE A 43 6.72 9.63 0.11
N LEU A 44 6.92 10.92 -0.10
CA LEU A 44 6.76 11.56 -1.40
C LEU A 44 7.78 11.04 -2.41
N ALA A 45 9.04 10.86 -2.01
CA ALA A 45 10.08 10.32 -2.88
C ALA A 45 9.73 8.89 -3.35
N MET A 46 9.25 8.04 -2.44
CA MET A 46 8.83 6.68 -2.78
C MET A 46 7.60 6.68 -3.70
N GLY A 47 6.59 7.52 -3.44
CA GLY A 47 5.41 7.64 -4.29
C GLY A 47 5.72 8.19 -5.68
N LEU A 48 6.59 9.20 -5.77
CA LEU A 48 7.04 9.74 -7.06
C LEU A 48 7.89 8.74 -7.84
N SER A 49 8.77 8.00 -7.16
CA SER A 49 9.56 6.93 -7.78
C SER A 49 8.65 5.89 -8.41
N ASP A 50 7.59 5.45 -7.73
CA ASP A 50 6.61 4.49 -8.25
C ASP A 50 5.89 5.01 -9.51
N ALA A 51 5.45 6.27 -9.47
CA ALA A 51 4.80 6.88 -10.62
C ALA A 51 5.75 6.99 -11.83
N LEU A 52 7.03 7.32 -11.59
CA LEU A 52 8.07 7.41 -12.61
C LEU A 52 8.41 6.04 -13.20
N ASP A 53 8.53 5.00 -12.35
CA ASP A 53 8.80 3.63 -12.80
C ASP A 53 7.69 3.10 -13.68
N GLY A 54 6.44 3.25 -13.24
CA GLY A 54 5.29 2.87 -14.02
C GLY A 54 5.19 3.60 -15.37
N PHE A 55 5.64 4.85 -15.43
CA PHE A 55 5.71 5.62 -16.69
C PHE A 55 6.87 5.13 -17.59
N LEU A 56 8.06 4.95 -17.01
CA LEU A 56 9.25 4.51 -17.74
C LEU A 56 9.10 3.08 -18.27
N ALA A 57 8.61 2.16 -17.46
CA ALA A 57 8.37 0.77 -17.85
C ALA A 57 7.41 0.65 -19.03
N ARG A 58 6.35 1.49 -19.05
CA ARG A 58 5.42 1.56 -20.20
C ARG A 58 6.07 2.12 -21.46
N ARG A 59 6.97 3.12 -21.33
CA ARG A 59 7.65 3.74 -22.49
C ARG A 59 8.75 2.87 -23.06
N LEU A 60 9.52 2.17 -22.20
CA LEU A 60 10.67 1.37 -22.60
C LEU A 60 10.31 -0.08 -22.95
N GLN A 61 9.06 -0.51 -22.66
CA GLN A 61 8.61 -1.90 -22.80
C GLN A 61 9.50 -2.92 -22.05
N GLU A 62 10.28 -2.45 -21.08
CA GLU A 62 11.21 -3.24 -20.28
C GLU A 62 10.57 -3.62 -18.93
N SER A 63 9.68 -4.60 -18.93
CA SER A 63 9.20 -5.17 -17.66
C SER A 63 9.94 -6.46 -17.36
N THR A 64 10.68 -6.48 -16.25
CA THR A 64 11.30 -7.72 -15.79
C THR A 64 10.35 -8.53 -14.91
N PRO A 65 10.42 -9.89 -14.93
CA PRO A 65 9.61 -10.71 -14.01
C PRO A 65 9.87 -10.37 -12.53
N LEU A 66 11.10 -10.03 -12.20
CA LEU A 66 11.51 -9.67 -10.83
C LEU A 66 10.89 -8.32 -10.40
N GLY A 67 10.93 -7.29 -11.24
CA GLY A 67 10.31 -6.00 -10.96
C GLY A 67 8.82 -6.13 -10.72
N ARG A 68 8.10 -6.85 -11.57
CA ARG A 68 6.67 -7.12 -11.42
C ARG A 68 6.29 -7.82 -10.11
N PHE A 69 7.22 -8.57 -9.51
CA PHE A 69 7.02 -9.20 -8.20
C PHE A 69 7.38 -8.27 -7.05
N LEU A 70 8.47 -7.49 -7.18
CA LEU A 70 8.96 -6.60 -6.13
C LEU A 70 8.09 -5.35 -5.93
N ASP A 71 7.47 -4.82 -7.00
CA ASP A 71 6.62 -3.63 -6.93
C ASP A 71 5.46 -3.79 -5.93
N PRO A 72 4.60 -4.84 -6.01
CA PRO A 72 3.56 -5.07 -5.02
C PRO A 72 4.09 -5.28 -3.60
N VAL A 73 5.29 -5.84 -3.46
CA VAL A 73 5.91 -6.05 -2.13
C VAL A 73 6.32 -4.72 -1.52
N GLY A 74 6.97 -3.83 -2.28
CA GLY A 74 7.36 -2.51 -1.81
C GLY A 74 6.17 -1.66 -1.36
N ASP A 75 5.10 -1.62 -2.18
CA ASP A 75 3.86 -0.91 -1.84
C ASP A 75 3.20 -1.45 -0.58
N LYS A 76 3.15 -2.79 -0.45
CA LYS A 76 2.57 -3.44 0.73
C LYS A 76 3.38 -3.16 2.00
N LEU A 77 4.70 -3.19 1.93
CA LEU A 77 5.58 -2.86 3.06
C LEU A 77 5.37 -1.41 3.50
N LEU A 78 5.32 -0.48 2.57
CA LEU A 78 5.09 0.93 2.86
C LEU A 78 3.73 1.16 3.55
N ILE A 79 2.64 0.66 2.97
CA ILE A 79 1.29 0.85 3.51
C ILE A 79 1.14 0.14 4.85
N THR A 80 1.55 -1.13 4.94
CA THR A 80 1.39 -1.93 6.15
C THR A 80 2.14 -1.34 7.33
N SER A 81 3.43 -0.97 7.14
CA SER A 81 4.20 -0.31 8.21
C SER A 81 3.58 1.02 8.62
N SER A 82 3.13 1.83 7.66
CA SER A 82 2.49 3.12 7.94
C SER A 82 1.21 2.98 8.75
N VAL A 83 0.28 2.11 8.31
CA VAL A 83 -1.02 1.99 9.01
C VAL A 83 -0.88 1.38 10.40
N ILE A 84 0.09 0.48 10.61
CA ILE A 84 0.40 -0.07 11.94
C ILE A 84 0.95 1.04 12.83
N LEU A 85 2.02 1.71 12.42
CA LEU A 85 2.71 2.69 13.26
C LEU A 85 1.83 3.92 13.53
N LEU A 86 1.05 4.38 12.56
CA LEU A 86 0.12 5.49 12.75
C LEU A 86 -1.13 5.12 13.57
N SER A 87 -1.34 3.85 13.91
CA SER A 87 -2.42 3.39 14.80
C SER A 87 -1.98 3.14 16.25
N ILE A 88 -0.70 3.34 16.55
CA ILE A 88 -0.13 3.20 17.89
C ILE A 88 0.13 4.60 18.44
N ASP A 89 -0.47 4.95 19.58
CA ASP A 89 -0.34 6.30 20.16
C ASP A 89 1.11 6.75 20.36
N ALA A 90 2.01 5.80 20.70
CA ALA A 90 3.43 6.09 20.89
C ALA A 90 4.17 6.50 19.61
N THR A 91 3.66 6.15 18.44
CA THR A 91 4.32 6.40 17.14
C THR A 91 3.43 7.14 16.14
N ALA A 92 2.17 7.39 16.49
CA ALA A 92 1.26 8.17 15.66
C ALA A 92 1.60 9.66 15.67
N VAL A 93 1.19 10.36 14.63
CA VAL A 93 1.23 11.83 14.61
C VAL A 93 0.31 12.37 15.69
N PRO A 94 0.76 13.28 16.58
CA PRO A 94 -0.07 13.83 17.64
C PRO A 94 -1.39 14.41 17.14
N GLY A 95 -2.51 13.94 17.70
CA GLY A 95 -3.85 14.34 17.27
C GLY A 95 -4.39 13.65 16.00
N PHE A 96 -3.59 12.80 15.34
CA PHE A 96 -3.95 12.10 14.10
C PHE A 96 -3.71 10.59 14.16
N CYS A 97 -3.88 10.00 15.35
CA CYS A 97 -3.81 8.55 15.50
C CYS A 97 -4.92 7.84 14.71
N LEU A 98 -4.56 6.79 13.99
CA LEU A 98 -5.53 5.94 13.29
C LEU A 98 -6.22 4.99 14.27
N PRO A 99 -7.53 4.77 14.17
CA PRO A 99 -8.20 3.73 14.94
C PRO A 99 -7.58 2.34 14.65
N SER A 100 -7.43 1.52 15.69
CA SER A 100 -6.76 0.20 15.59
C SER A 100 -7.45 -0.79 14.64
N TRP A 101 -8.73 -0.60 14.32
CA TRP A 101 -9.44 -1.42 13.34
C TRP A 101 -9.04 -1.13 11.89
N VAL A 102 -8.49 0.05 11.59
CA VAL A 102 -8.05 0.43 10.23
C VAL A 102 -6.92 -0.48 9.73
N PRO A 103 -5.79 -0.66 10.45
CA PRO A 103 -4.76 -1.62 10.04
C PRO A 103 -5.28 -3.05 9.99
N VAL A 104 -6.19 -3.46 10.89
CA VAL A 104 -6.77 -4.81 10.85
C VAL A 104 -7.51 -5.06 9.54
N ILE A 105 -8.34 -4.11 9.08
CA ILE A 105 -9.04 -4.23 7.80
C ILE A 105 -8.06 -4.19 6.62
N ALA A 106 -7.07 -3.29 6.63
CA ALA A 106 -6.12 -3.15 5.55
C ALA A 106 -5.27 -4.41 5.37
N ILE A 107 -4.69 -4.92 6.46
CA ILE A 107 -3.84 -6.12 6.45
C ILE A 107 -4.69 -7.37 6.22
N GLY A 108 -5.85 -7.45 6.88
CA GLY A 108 -6.79 -8.57 6.74
C GLY A 108 -7.22 -8.77 5.30
N LYS A 109 -7.56 -7.69 4.59
CA LYS A 109 -7.84 -7.73 3.15
C LYS A 109 -6.66 -8.34 2.36
N ASP A 110 -5.44 -7.92 2.64
CA ASP A 110 -4.27 -8.38 1.89
C ASP A 110 -4.00 -9.87 2.15
N VAL A 111 -4.08 -10.31 3.40
CA VAL A 111 -3.93 -11.72 3.79
C VAL A 111 -5.03 -12.58 3.15
N LEU A 112 -6.30 -12.15 3.26
CA LEU A 112 -7.42 -12.89 2.68
C LEU A 112 -7.35 -12.95 1.15
N THR A 113 -6.84 -11.91 0.50
CA THR A 113 -6.61 -11.92 -0.95
C THR A 113 -5.56 -12.96 -1.33
N VAL A 114 -4.45 -13.04 -0.60
CA VAL A 114 -3.40 -14.05 -0.84
C VAL A 114 -3.94 -15.46 -0.60
N ILE A 115 -4.66 -15.68 0.51
CA ILE A 115 -5.30 -16.98 0.80
C ILE A 115 -6.28 -17.35 -0.32
N GLY A 116 -7.11 -16.41 -0.76
CA GLY A 116 -8.04 -16.64 -1.87
C GLY A 116 -7.36 -17.06 -3.16
N PHE A 117 -6.24 -16.41 -3.52
CA PHE A 117 -5.44 -16.83 -4.66
C PHE A 117 -4.85 -18.23 -4.52
N LEU A 118 -4.33 -18.57 -3.33
CA LEU A 118 -3.80 -19.89 -3.07
C LEU A 118 -4.88 -20.98 -3.16
N LEU A 119 -6.09 -20.71 -2.66
CA LEU A 119 -7.21 -21.64 -2.74
C LEU A 119 -7.66 -21.86 -4.19
N VAL A 120 -7.76 -20.81 -4.99
CA VAL A 120 -8.10 -20.92 -6.42
C VAL A 120 -7.00 -21.69 -7.16
N TYR A 121 -5.74 -21.42 -6.89
CA TYR A 121 -4.63 -22.16 -7.47
C TYR A 121 -4.66 -23.65 -7.10
N ALA A 122 -4.90 -23.95 -5.83
CA ALA A 122 -5.00 -25.35 -5.36
C ALA A 122 -6.17 -26.11 -6.02
N ALA A 123 -7.28 -25.41 -6.29
CA ALA A 123 -8.46 -26.00 -6.90
C ALA A 123 -8.35 -26.16 -8.42
N THR A 124 -7.65 -25.26 -9.12
CA THR A 124 -7.66 -25.17 -10.60
C THR A 124 -6.30 -25.42 -11.25
N GLY A 125 -5.21 -25.41 -10.47
CA GLY A 125 -3.84 -25.47 -10.98
C GLY A 125 -3.39 -24.23 -11.78
N GLN A 126 -4.21 -23.18 -11.84
CA GLN A 126 -3.94 -21.97 -12.64
C GLN A 126 -3.81 -20.73 -11.79
N PHE A 127 -2.79 -19.89 -12.08
CA PHE A 127 -2.65 -18.59 -11.46
C PHE A 127 -3.50 -17.54 -12.18
N VAL A 128 -4.53 -17.03 -11.51
CA VAL A 128 -5.38 -15.94 -12.01
C VAL A 128 -5.02 -14.63 -11.31
N LEU A 129 -3.97 -13.99 -11.77
CA LEU A 129 -3.56 -12.66 -11.31
C LEU A 129 -4.07 -11.61 -12.30
N GLN A 130 -5.29 -11.13 -12.10
CA GLN A 130 -5.81 -9.98 -12.86
C GLN A 130 -5.78 -8.72 -12.01
N PRO A 131 -5.04 -7.68 -12.43
CA PRO A 131 -5.04 -6.40 -11.73
C PRO A 131 -6.44 -5.77 -11.80
N ARG A 132 -7.05 -5.52 -10.63
CA ARG A 132 -8.39 -4.96 -10.51
C ARG A 132 -8.32 -3.46 -10.21
N ILE A 133 -9.25 -2.70 -10.79
CA ILE A 133 -9.36 -1.25 -10.59
C ILE A 133 -9.64 -0.93 -9.12
N LEU A 134 -10.51 -1.71 -8.45
CA LEU A 134 -10.82 -1.54 -7.03
C LEU A 134 -9.60 -1.75 -6.13
N GLY A 135 -8.73 -2.71 -6.44
CA GLY A 135 -7.46 -2.89 -5.72
C GLY A 135 -6.54 -1.68 -5.83
N LYS A 136 -6.41 -1.12 -7.04
CA LYS A 136 -5.60 0.09 -7.28
C LYS A 136 -6.19 1.32 -6.58
N ALA A 137 -7.51 1.50 -6.65
CA ALA A 137 -8.21 2.59 -5.95
C ALA A 137 -8.03 2.49 -4.43
N CYS A 138 -8.11 1.28 -3.87
CA CYS A 138 -7.87 1.03 -2.44
C CYS A 138 -6.45 1.46 -2.04
N THR A 139 -5.42 1.03 -2.78
CA THR A 139 -4.02 1.43 -2.53
C THR A 139 -3.85 2.94 -2.58
N LEU A 140 -4.42 3.61 -3.60
CA LEU A 140 -4.35 5.06 -3.73
C LEU A 140 -5.01 5.78 -2.54
N ILE A 141 -6.21 5.34 -2.12
CA ILE A 141 -6.91 5.95 -0.98
C ILE A 141 -6.11 5.74 0.32
N GLN A 142 -5.51 4.58 0.52
CA GLN A 142 -4.64 4.31 1.68
C GLN A 142 -3.40 5.22 1.68
N LEU A 143 -2.74 5.39 0.53
CA LEU A 143 -1.59 6.31 0.40
C LEU A 143 -2.01 7.76 0.67
N LEU A 144 -3.15 8.21 0.15
CA LEU A 144 -3.68 9.55 0.42
C LEU A 144 -4.00 9.74 1.91
N MET A 145 -4.56 8.74 2.57
CA MET A 145 -4.83 8.76 4.01
C MET A 145 -3.53 8.88 4.82
N ILE A 146 -2.50 8.10 4.50
CA ILE A 146 -1.19 8.15 5.17
C ILE A 146 -0.54 9.52 4.97
N GLY A 147 -0.44 9.99 3.73
CA GLY A 147 0.14 11.29 3.40
C GLY A 147 -0.60 12.44 4.07
N TYR A 148 -1.93 12.37 4.11
CA TYR A 148 -2.74 13.36 4.83
C TYR A 148 -2.44 13.35 6.33
N GLY A 149 -2.40 12.18 6.99
CA GLY A 149 -2.10 12.06 8.42
C GLY A 149 -0.73 12.63 8.79
N LEU A 150 0.28 12.41 7.94
CA LEU A 150 1.63 12.97 8.13
C LEU A 150 1.66 14.50 7.97
N ALA A 151 0.91 15.04 7.01
CA ALA A 151 0.89 16.47 6.71
C ALA A 151 -0.10 17.27 7.57
N ALA A 152 -1.08 16.62 8.18
CA ALA A 152 -2.20 17.25 8.87
C ALA A 152 -1.82 18.27 9.95
N PRO A 153 -0.77 18.09 10.79
CA PRO A 153 -0.39 19.09 11.79
C PRO A 153 -0.03 20.46 11.21
N ASP A 154 0.39 20.52 9.95
CA ASP A 154 0.75 21.80 9.28
C ASP A 154 -0.45 22.44 8.59
N MET A 155 -1.59 21.75 8.57
CA MET A 155 -2.81 22.24 7.92
C MET A 155 -3.63 23.11 8.88
N THR A 156 -4.44 23.98 8.31
CA THR A 156 -5.41 24.76 9.07
C THR A 156 -6.45 23.89 9.76
N PRO A 157 -6.96 24.22 10.97
CA PRO A 157 -7.84 23.36 11.75
C PRO A 157 -9.11 22.90 11.04
N TRP A 158 -9.65 23.66 10.10
CA TRP A 158 -10.83 23.26 9.32
C TRP A 158 -10.52 22.09 8.36
N LEU A 159 -9.26 21.94 7.91
CA LEU A 159 -8.82 20.81 7.09
C LEU A 159 -8.63 19.52 7.92
N HIS A 160 -8.68 19.56 9.25
CA HIS A 160 -8.64 18.35 10.08
C HIS A 160 -9.98 17.56 10.06
N ARG A 161 -11.09 18.20 9.70
CA ARG A 161 -12.43 17.57 9.65
C ARG A 161 -12.53 16.36 8.72
N PRO A 162 -11.85 16.30 7.55
CA PRO A 162 -11.90 15.12 6.67
C PRO A 162 -11.19 13.89 7.21
N TRP A 163 -10.36 14.00 8.27
CA TRP A 163 -9.56 12.89 8.77
C TRP A 163 -10.37 11.61 9.05
N PRO A 164 -11.49 11.64 9.81
CA PRO A 164 -12.32 10.46 10.00
C PRO A 164 -12.92 9.91 8.71
N ILE A 165 -13.26 10.77 7.75
CA ILE A 165 -13.82 10.34 6.47
C ILE A 165 -12.81 9.49 5.69
N LEU A 166 -11.52 9.84 5.74
CA LEU A 166 -10.46 9.08 5.07
C LEU A 166 -10.31 7.66 5.64
N TRP A 167 -10.48 7.46 6.96
CA TRP A 167 -10.44 6.12 7.53
C TRP A 167 -11.56 5.23 7.00
N TRP A 168 -12.77 5.78 6.97
CA TRP A 168 -13.94 5.06 6.48
C TRP A 168 -13.82 4.78 4.98
N LEU A 169 -13.36 5.75 4.18
CA LEU A 169 -13.14 5.56 2.75
C LEU A 169 -12.07 4.50 2.47
N ALA A 170 -10.93 4.53 3.16
CA ALA A 170 -9.87 3.55 3.00
C ALA A 170 -10.35 2.14 3.38
N SER A 171 -11.10 2.03 4.47
CA SER A 171 -11.64 0.75 4.94
C SER A 171 -12.75 0.22 4.04
N ALA A 172 -13.67 1.08 3.60
CA ALA A 172 -14.72 0.71 2.63
C ALA A 172 -14.11 0.25 1.30
N ALA A 173 -13.09 0.96 0.80
CA ALA A 173 -12.37 0.57 -0.41
C ALA A 173 -11.65 -0.78 -0.24
N ALA A 174 -11.09 -1.05 0.95
CA ALA A 174 -10.46 -2.33 1.25
C ALA A 174 -11.47 -3.48 1.24
N VAL A 175 -12.62 -3.30 1.88
CA VAL A 175 -13.70 -4.31 1.87
C VAL A 175 -14.25 -4.52 0.46
N ALA A 176 -14.50 -3.44 -0.28
CA ALA A 176 -14.98 -3.54 -1.67
C ALA A 176 -13.99 -4.29 -2.58
N ALA A 177 -12.68 -4.02 -2.44
CA ALA A 177 -11.65 -4.73 -3.17
C ALA A 177 -11.61 -6.22 -2.81
N LEU A 178 -11.74 -6.57 -1.52
CA LEU A 178 -11.79 -7.97 -1.07
C LEU A 178 -13.00 -8.70 -1.67
N VAL A 179 -14.19 -8.09 -1.61
CA VAL A 179 -15.42 -8.67 -2.19
C VAL A 179 -15.26 -8.91 -3.70
N ASP A 180 -14.65 -7.97 -4.42
CA ASP A 180 -14.40 -8.11 -5.85
C ASP A 180 -13.44 -9.28 -6.17
N TYR A 181 -12.38 -9.44 -5.37
CA TYR A 181 -11.45 -10.58 -5.51
C TYR A 181 -12.12 -11.93 -5.19
N VAL A 182 -12.93 -12.00 -4.15
CA VAL A 182 -13.67 -13.22 -3.80
C VAL A 182 -14.65 -13.59 -4.93
N ARG A 183 -15.39 -12.62 -5.46
CA ARG A 183 -16.32 -12.84 -6.58
C ARG A 183 -15.59 -13.33 -7.84
N LEU A 184 -14.41 -12.77 -8.14
CA LEU A 184 -13.60 -13.22 -9.26
C LEU A 184 -13.15 -14.67 -9.07
N GLY A 185 -12.59 -14.98 -7.89
CA GLY A 185 -12.09 -16.31 -7.57
C GLY A 185 -13.18 -17.40 -7.65
N THR A 186 -14.37 -17.11 -7.09
CA THR A 186 -15.51 -18.05 -7.13
C THR A 186 -16.03 -18.26 -8.54
N ARG A 187 -16.13 -17.23 -9.35
CA ARG A 187 -16.54 -17.36 -10.78
C ARG A 187 -15.54 -18.22 -11.56
N PHE A 188 -14.24 -17.94 -11.40
CA PHE A 188 -13.21 -18.70 -12.09
C PHE A 188 -13.20 -20.18 -11.69
N ALA A 189 -13.34 -20.48 -10.41
CA ALA A 189 -13.43 -21.86 -9.92
C ALA A 189 -14.68 -22.58 -10.47
N ALA A 190 -15.83 -21.90 -10.55
CA ALA A 190 -17.06 -22.46 -11.10
C ALA A 190 -16.94 -22.78 -12.60
N GLU A 191 -16.33 -21.89 -13.39
CA GLU A 191 -16.11 -22.09 -14.82
C GLU A 191 -15.12 -23.24 -15.12
N HIS A 192 -14.14 -23.45 -14.24
CA HIS A 192 -13.17 -24.54 -14.38
C HIS A 192 -13.79 -25.91 -14.07
N ASN A 193 -14.66 -25.99 -13.05
CA ASN A 193 -15.33 -27.23 -12.66
C ASN A 193 -16.46 -27.63 -13.62
N ALA A 194 -16.92 -26.74 -14.49
CA ALA A 194 -17.95 -26.99 -15.48
C ALA A 194 -17.41 -27.54 -16.82
N ARG A 195 -16.08 -27.63 -16.95
CA ARG A 195 -15.38 -28.23 -18.12
C ARG A 195 -14.85 -29.60 -17.82
#